data_7d241cf3b93a99cea26dabaca5e826ed
#
_entry.id   7d241cf3b93a99cea26dabaca5e826ed
#
_cell.length_a   1.000
_cell.length_b   1.000
_cell.length_c   1.000
_cell.angle_alpha   90.00
_cell.angle_beta   90.00
_cell.angle_gamma   90.00
#
_symmetry.space_group_name_H-M   'P 1'
#
loop_
_entity.id
_entity.type
_entity.pdbx_description
1 polymer ?
#
loop_
_entity_poly.entity_id
_entity_poly.type
_entity_poly.pdbx_seq_one_letter_code
_entity_poly.pdbx_strand_id
1 'polypeptide(L)'
;MIVSASRRTDIPAFYMEWMLARLRAGFALVRNPMNPAQVRRVGLTPEEADCIVFWSKNPAPLLARIGELESFGIPFGINFTLNAYRADFEPRLPPVETRLDTFRALAGRIGRRKMTWRYDPILFTPEYDEAFHIDRFGRLAQALAGHTERCIVSFLDFYARTVRNTAGKSVCDPPPEDRNRLAAELARIGREYGIEVEACAESGLCLPAAACIGSSWVRAICGRGIDERKDPGQRPLCNCVRSADIGNVNCCPHGCLYCYANRTPGSARKNAAAYDPASPFLCSSPA
;
A
#
# COMPACT_ATOMS: atom_id res chain seq x y z
N MET A 1 14.27 3.17 -13.28
CA MET A 1 13.00 3.81 -12.85
C MET A 1 12.47 3.13 -11.61
N ILE A 2 11.64 3.79 -10.78
CA ILE A 2 10.98 3.18 -9.62
C ILE A 2 9.73 2.42 -10.09
N VAL A 3 9.59 1.15 -9.67
CA VAL A 3 8.43 0.31 -10.00
C VAL A 3 7.50 0.24 -8.78
N SER A 4 6.23 0.57 -8.94
CA SER A 4 5.19 0.45 -7.90
C SER A 4 4.39 -0.84 -8.12
N ALA A 5 4.46 -1.78 -7.18
CA ALA A 5 3.80 -3.08 -7.25
C ALA A 5 2.84 -3.32 -6.06
N SER A 6 1.66 -2.77 -5.98
CA SER A 6 0.99 -1.73 -6.71
C SER A 6 0.03 -0.97 -5.78
N ARG A 7 -0.28 0.28 -6.05
CA ARG A 7 -1.31 1.04 -5.31
C ARG A 7 -2.75 0.57 -5.62
N ARG A 8 -2.95 -0.22 -6.69
CA ARG A 8 -4.27 -0.61 -7.22
C ARG A 8 -4.65 -2.03 -6.87
N THR A 9 -3.65 -2.89 -6.62
CA THR A 9 -3.84 -4.33 -6.43
C THR A 9 -2.77 -4.84 -5.48
N ASP A 10 -3.16 -5.70 -4.55
CA ASP A 10 -2.22 -6.35 -3.64
C ASP A 10 -1.48 -7.50 -4.36
N ILE A 11 -0.41 -7.14 -5.07
CA ILE A 11 0.44 -8.10 -5.79
C ILE A 11 1.12 -9.07 -4.82
N PRO A 12 1.70 -8.62 -3.69
CA PRO A 12 2.29 -9.51 -2.71
C PRO A 12 1.36 -10.58 -2.15
N ALA A 13 0.06 -10.27 -2.02
CA ALA A 13 -0.91 -11.19 -1.46
C ALA A 13 -1.43 -12.23 -2.46
N PHE A 14 -1.58 -11.86 -3.75
CA PHE A 14 -2.36 -12.67 -4.68
C PHE A 14 -1.64 -13.02 -5.98
N TYR A 15 -0.56 -12.32 -6.33
CA TYR A 15 0.01 -12.37 -7.67
C TYR A 15 1.53 -12.54 -7.66
N MET A 16 2.08 -13.21 -6.63
CA MET A 16 3.53 -13.43 -6.57
C MET A 16 4.05 -14.34 -7.69
N GLU A 17 3.27 -15.33 -8.14
CA GLU A 17 3.63 -16.15 -9.30
C GLU A 17 3.78 -15.29 -10.56
N TRP A 18 2.79 -14.41 -10.81
CA TRP A 18 2.87 -13.46 -11.92
C TRP A 18 4.06 -12.52 -11.76
N MET A 19 4.26 -11.96 -10.58
CA MET A 19 5.38 -11.04 -10.32
C MET A 19 6.73 -11.69 -10.62
N LEU A 20 6.95 -12.92 -10.16
CA LEU A 20 8.18 -13.68 -10.42
C LEU A 20 8.33 -14.07 -11.89
N ALA A 21 7.23 -14.42 -12.57
CA ALA A 21 7.25 -14.65 -14.01
C ALA A 21 7.60 -13.38 -14.80
N ARG A 22 7.13 -12.21 -14.35
CA ARG A 22 7.50 -10.92 -14.99
C ARG A 22 8.94 -10.55 -14.73
N LEU A 23 9.47 -10.80 -13.53
CA LEU A 23 10.89 -10.61 -13.22
C LEU A 23 11.79 -11.49 -14.09
N ARG A 24 11.44 -12.78 -14.26
CA ARG A 24 12.17 -13.68 -15.18
C ARG A 24 12.11 -13.21 -16.64
N ALA A 25 10.98 -12.66 -17.08
CA ALA A 25 10.80 -12.10 -18.41
C ALA A 25 11.49 -10.73 -18.58
N GLY A 26 11.88 -10.06 -17.50
CA GLY A 26 12.51 -8.75 -17.50
C GLY A 26 11.55 -7.58 -17.77
N PHE A 27 10.22 -7.80 -17.86
CA PHE A 27 9.25 -6.72 -18.09
C PHE A 27 7.82 -7.12 -17.72
N ALA A 28 6.99 -6.08 -17.51
CA ALA A 28 5.54 -6.18 -17.48
C ALA A 28 4.93 -5.18 -18.48
N LEU A 29 3.73 -5.47 -18.96
CA LEU A 29 2.93 -4.55 -19.77
C LEU A 29 1.79 -3.98 -18.94
N VAL A 30 1.56 -2.68 -19.08
CA VAL A 30 0.53 -1.94 -18.33
C VAL A 30 -0.36 -1.19 -19.29
N ARG A 31 -1.66 -1.38 -19.19
CA ARG A 31 -2.65 -0.58 -19.93
C ARG A 31 -2.91 0.72 -19.18
N ASN A 32 -3.03 1.81 -19.92
CA ASN A 32 -3.47 3.07 -19.35
C ASN A 32 -4.95 2.92 -18.89
N PRO A 33 -5.26 3.16 -17.61
CA PRO A 33 -6.64 3.01 -17.11
C PRO A 33 -7.67 3.92 -17.79
N MET A 34 -7.21 5.06 -18.34
CA MET A 34 -8.08 6.03 -19.03
C MET A 34 -8.17 5.74 -20.54
N ASN A 35 -7.19 5.04 -21.12
CA ASN A 35 -7.17 4.65 -22.52
C ASN A 35 -6.53 3.26 -22.68
N PRO A 36 -7.31 2.19 -22.61
CA PRO A 36 -6.80 0.80 -22.68
C PRO A 36 -6.01 0.44 -23.94
N ALA A 37 -6.18 1.19 -25.04
CA ALA A 37 -5.39 1.02 -26.26
C ALA A 37 -3.92 1.42 -26.07
N GLN A 38 -3.63 2.30 -25.11
CA GLN A 38 -2.27 2.68 -24.76
C GLN A 38 -1.64 1.66 -23.83
N VAL A 39 -0.61 0.98 -24.33
CA VAL A 39 0.18 0.01 -23.58
C VAL A 39 1.57 0.56 -23.33
N ARG A 40 2.04 0.44 -22.09
CA ARG A 40 3.40 0.80 -21.69
C ARG A 40 4.15 -0.47 -21.26
N ARG A 41 5.39 -0.64 -21.76
CA ARG A 41 6.35 -1.60 -21.21
C ARG A 41 7.03 -0.99 -19.99
N VAL A 42 7.09 -1.74 -18.90
CA VAL A 42 7.83 -1.41 -17.68
C VAL A 42 8.94 -2.45 -17.52
N GLY A 43 10.20 -2.02 -17.55
CA GLY A 43 11.35 -2.89 -17.37
C GLY A 43 11.47 -3.36 -15.92
N LEU A 44 11.83 -4.63 -15.75
CA LEU A 44 11.96 -5.33 -14.47
C LEU A 44 13.33 -6.03 -14.39
N THR A 45 14.38 -5.40 -14.92
CA THR A 45 15.78 -5.83 -14.75
C THR A 45 16.54 -4.87 -13.84
N PRO A 46 17.67 -5.25 -13.24
CA PRO A 46 18.48 -4.35 -12.40
C PRO A 46 18.95 -3.07 -13.12
N GLU A 47 19.07 -3.11 -14.46
CA GLU A 47 19.50 -1.96 -15.28
C GLU A 47 18.35 -0.98 -15.52
N GLU A 48 17.10 -1.47 -15.59
CA GLU A 48 15.93 -0.65 -15.91
C GLU A 48 15.17 -0.19 -14.64
N ALA A 49 15.17 -1.02 -13.58
CA ALA A 49 14.47 -0.75 -12.32
C ALA A 49 15.44 -0.32 -11.21
N ASP A 50 15.29 0.88 -10.68
CA ASP A 50 16.08 1.35 -9.52
C ASP A 50 15.69 0.59 -8.25
N CYS A 51 14.40 0.37 -8.06
CA CYS A 51 13.84 -0.47 -7.01
C CYS A 51 12.37 -0.82 -7.30
N ILE A 52 11.87 -1.79 -6.53
CA ILE A 52 10.45 -2.15 -6.50
C ILE A 52 9.86 -1.73 -5.16
N VAL A 53 8.75 -0.98 -5.18
CA VAL A 53 7.97 -0.64 -3.99
C VAL A 53 6.71 -1.49 -3.98
N PHE A 54 6.65 -2.43 -3.06
CA PHE A 54 5.47 -3.27 -2.84
C PHE A 54 4.46 -2.58 -1.93
N TRP A 55 3.17 -2.86 -2.17
CA TRP A 55 2.04 -2.39 -1.38
C TRP A 55 1.20 -3.59 -1.02
N SER A 56 0.98 -3.82 0.25
CA SER A 56 0.21 -4.99 0.67
C SER A 56 -0.48 -4.80 2.01
N LYS A 57 -1.61 -5.48 2.16
CA LYS A 57 -2.28 -5.71 3.45
C LYS A 57 -1.98 -7.10 4.01
N ASN A 58 -1.45 -8.01 3.18
CA ASN A 58 -1.07 -9.36 3.57
C ASN A 58 0.09 -9.88 2.70
N PRO A 59 1.34 -9.46 2.95
CA PRO A 59 2.48 -9.90 2.14
C PRO A 59 3.05 -11.27 2.56
N ALA A 60 2.29 -12.14 3.25
CA ALA A 60 2.76 -13.48 3.62
C ALA A 60 3.20 -14.32 2.41
N PRO A 61 2.48 -14.33 1.24
CA PRO A 61 2.96 -15.01 0.05
C PRO A 61 4.26 -14.46 -0.52
N LEU A 62 4.50 -13.13 -0.41
CA LEU A 62 5.79 -12.54 -0.78
C LEU A 62 6.90 -13.02 0.17
N LEU A 63 6.65 -13.03 1.48
CA LEU A 63 7.62 -13.52 2.48
C LEU A 63 8.01 -14.98 2.19
N ALA A 64 7.08 -15.84 1.83
CA ALA A 64 7.34 -17.23 1.46
C ALA A 64 8.25 -17.38 0.21
N ARG A 65 8.31 -16.36 -0.65
CA ARG A 65 9.09 -16.36 -1.90
C ARG A 65 10.23 -15.32 -1.88
N ILE A 66 10.57 -14.80 -0.70
CA ILE A 66 11.49 -13.65 -0.57
C ILE A 66 12.90 -13.95 -1.11
N GLY A 67 13.41 -15.17 -0.88
CA GLY A 67 14.72 -15.59 -1.40
C GLY A 67 14.77 -15.60 -2.92
N GLU A 68 13.69 -16.02 -3.59
CA GLU A 68 13.58 -15.97 -5.05
C GLU A 68 13.48 -14.52 -5.54
N LEU A 69 12.72 -13.68 -4.85
CA LEU A 69 12.63 -12.26 -5.19
C LEU A 69 13.98 -11.55 -5.08
N GLU A 70 14.75 -11.84 -4.03
CA GLU A 70 16.09 -11.30 -3.81
C GLU A 70 17.09 -11.72 -4.91
N SER A 71 16.94 -12.92 -5.48
CA SER A 71 17.84 -13.45 -6.51
C SER A 71 17.83 -12.65 -7.82
N PHE A 72 16.79 -11.84 -8.06
CA PHE A 72 16.75 -10.95 -9.24
C PHE A 72 17.61 -9.70 -9.10
N GLY A 73 18.19 -9.42 -7.93
CA GLY A 73 19.13 -8.32 -7.73
C GLY A 73 18.50 -6.92 -7.76
N ILE A 74 17.19 -6.79 -7.81
CA ILE A 74 16.51 -5.50 -7.76
C ILE A 74 16.17 -5.17 -6.31
N PRO A 75 16.68 -4.07 -5.73
CA PRO A 75 16.33 -3.65 -4.38
C PRO A 75 14.82 -3.40 -4.24
N PHE A 76 14.25 -3.67 -3.06
CA PHE A 76 12.83 -3.42 -2.84
C PHE A 76 12.53 -2.97 -1.41
N GLY A 77 11.39 -2.30 -1.26
CA GLY A 77 10.82 -1.91 0.02
C GLY A 77 9.32 -2.17 0.04
N ILE A 78 8.73 -2.17 1.24
CA ILE A 78 7.34 -2.57 1.44
C ILE A 78 6.57 -1.47 2.17
N ASN A 79 5.52 -0.96 1.56
CA ASN A 79 4.44 -0.23 2.19
C ASN A 79 3.41 -1.25 2.70
N PHE A 80 3.48 -1.62 3.98
CA PHE A 80 2.58 -2.59 4.58
C PHE A 80 1.41 -1.87 5.25
N THR A 81 0.22 -1.99 4.70
CA THR A 81 -0.99 -1.45 5.31
C THR A 81 -1.50 -2.39 6.40
N LEU A 82 -1.47 -1.92 7.62
CA LEU A 82 -1.91 -2.67 8.80
C LEU A 82 -2.85 -1.81 9.64
N ASN A 83 -4.14 -2.01 9.43
CA ASN A 83 -5.24 -1.45 10.21
C ASN A 83 -5.82 -2.52 11.14
N ALA A 84 -6.61 -2.10 12.14
CA ALA A 84 -7.27 -2.99 13.08
C ALA A 84 -8.78 -3.16 12.81
N TYR A 85 -9.25 -2.87 11.60
CA TYR A 85 -10.65 -3.05 11.22
C TYR A 85 -11.02 -4.53 11.22
N ARG A 86 -12.29 -4.80 11.55
CA ARG A 86 -12.86 -6.15 11.54
C ARG A 86 -13.33 -6.54 10.13
N ALA A 87 -13.88 -7.75 10.02
CA ALA A 87 -14.40 -8.29 8.76
C ALA A 87 -15.58 -7.50 8.15
N ASP A 88 -16.20 -6.60 8.91
CA ASP A 88 -17.23 -5.68 8.43
C ASP A 88 -16.69 -4.64 7.43
N PHE A 89 -15.41 -4.28 7.49
CA PHE A 89 -14.71 -3.42 6.53
C PHE A 89 -13.60 -4.13 5.76
N GLU A 90 -12.93 -5.10 6.38
CA GLU A 90 -11.82 -5.87 5.78
C GLU A 90 -12.11 -7.39 5.79
N PRO A 91 -13.11 -7.87 5.02
CA PRO A 91 -13.72 -9.19 5.20
C PRO A 91 -12.82 -10.39 4.90
N ARG A 92 -11.67 -10.17 4.25
CA ARG A 92 -10.81 -11.27 3.77
C ARG A 92 -9.35 -11.13 4.16
N LEU A 93 -9.09 -10.29 5.13
CA LEU A 93 -7.75 -10.20 5.69
C LEU A 93 -7.55 -11.25 6.79
N PRO A 94 -6.35 -11.80 6.91
CA PRO A 94 -5.97 -12.59 8.07
C PRO A 94 -6.11 -11.77 9.37
N PRO A 95 -6.19 -12.43 10.52
CA PRO A 95 -6.15 -11.76 11.83
C PRO A 95 -4.98 -10.78 11.94
N VAL A 96 -5.16 -9.72 12.75
CA VAL A 96 -4.15 -8.68 12.95
C VAL A 96 -2.84 -9.27 13.45
N GLU A 97 -2.91 -10.23 14.36
CA GLU A 97 -1.76 -10.91 14.94
C GLU A 97 -0.92 -11.62 13.88
N THR A 98 -1.56 -12.36 12.98
CA THR A 98 -0.88 -13.02 11.85
C THR A 98 -0.18 -12.01 10.92
N ARG A 99 -0.82 -10.86 10.70
CA ARG A 99 -0.23 -9.79 9.88
C ARG A 99 0.92 -9.09 10.60
N LEU A 100 0.86 -8.94 11.93
CA LEU A 100 1.96 -8.44 12.76
C LEU A 100 3.18 -9.38 12.70
N ASP A 101 2.97 -10.67 12.80
CA ASP A 101 4.06 -11.66 12.69
C ASP A 101 4.70 -11.62 11.30
N THR A 102 3.88 -11.48 10.24
CA THR A 102 4.39 -11.29 8.88
C THR A 102 5.20 -10.00 8.74
N PHE A 103 4.75 -8.90 9.36
CA PHE A 103 5.46 -7.62 9.36
C PHE A 103 6.84 -7.75 10.03
N ARG A 104 6.87 -8.34 11.22
CA ARG A 104 8.12 -8.54 11.99
C ARG A 104 9.11 -9.43 11.24
N ALA A 105 8.62 -10.53 10.64
CA ALA A 105 9.45 -11.43 9.85
C ALA A 105 10.06 -10.73 8.62
N LEU A 106 9.26 -9.93 7.91
CA LEU A 106 9.75 -9.11 6.79
C LEU A 106 10.77 -8.07 7.25
N ALA A 107 10.48 -7.34 8.33
CA ALA A 107 11.40 -6.34 8.89
C ALA A 107 12.74 -6.97 9.31
N GLY A 108 12.70 -8.17 9.90
CA GLY A 108 13.90 -8.95 10.24
C GLY A 108 14.69 -9.39 9.01
N ARG A 109 14.01 -9.68 7.89
CA ARG A 109 14.67 -10.15 6.65
C ARG A 109 15.26 -9.02 5.82
N ILE A 110 14.50 -7.94 5.57
CA ILE A 110 14.91 -6.87 4.64
C ILE A 110 15.43 -5.61 5.36
N GLY A 111 15.26 -5.54 6.68
CA GLY A 111 15.62 -4.39 7.52
C GLY A 111 14.46 -3.39 7.69
N ARG A 112 14.34 -2.86 8.91
CA ARG A 112 13.25 -1.94 9.33
C ARG A 112 13.15 -0.68 8.46
N ARG A 113 14.26 -0.19 7.90
CA ARG A 113 14.29 1.00 7.04
C ARG A 113 13.62 0.80 5.68
N LYS A 114 13.47 -0.45 5.24
CA LYS A 114 12.78 -0.80 3.99
C LYS A 114 11.30 -1.12 4.21
N MET A 115 10.85 -1.06 5.47
CA MET A 115 9.45 -1.24 5.86
C MET A 115 8.81 0.11 6.18
N THR A 116 7.65 0.37 5.60
CA THR A 116 6.77 1.48 6.00
C THR A 116 5.47 0.89 6.51
N TRP A 117 5.10 1.20 7.74
CA TRP A 117 3.75 0.92 8.22
C TRP A 117 2.79 1.96 7.64
N ARG A 118 1.66 1.50 7.11
CA ARG A 118 0.56 2.37 6.70
C ARG A 118 -0.66 2.07 7.58
N TYR A 119 -1.03 3.03 8.39
CA TYR A 119 -2.30 3.03 9.10
C TYR A 119 -3.29 3.86 8.28
N ASP A 120 -3.83 3.24 7.22
CA ASP A 120 -4.46 3.93 6.09
C ASP A 120 -5.52 3.04 5.41
N PRO A 121 -6.74 3.58 5.20
CA PRO A 121 -7.22 4.87 5.66
C PRO A 121 -7.69 4.82 7.12
N ILE A 122 -7.71 5.97 7.80
CA ILE A 122 -8.45 6.19 9.02
C ILE A 122 -9.90 6.50 8.60
N LEU A 123 -10.87 5.71 9.05
CA LEU A 123 -12.29 5.91 8.80
C LEU A 123 -13.06 6.00 10.12
N PHE A 124 -14.08 6.84 10.15
CA PHE A 124 -14.90 7.06 11.32
C PHE A 124 -16.29 6.46 11.15
N THR A 125 -16.74 5.75 12.17
CA THR A 125 -18.09 5.27 12.40
C THR A 125 -18.37 5.33 13.91
N PRO A 126 -19.60 5.08 14.39
CA PRO A 126 -19.84 4.95 15.83
C PRO A 126 -18.99 3.88 16.54
N GLU A 127 -18.53 2.85 15.81
CA GLU A 127 -17.69 1.77 16.36
C GLU A 127 -16.19 2.02 16.18
N TYR A 128 -15.82 2.79 15.17
CA TYR A 128 -14.44 3.17 14.82
C TYR A 128 -14.27 4.67 15.07
N ASP A 129 -14.38 5.05 16.33
CA ASP A 129 -14.25 6.41 16.82
C ASP A 129 -12.77 6.77 17.15
N GLU A 130 -12.58 7.97 17.68
CA GLU A 130 -11.25 8.43 18.10
C GLU A 130 -10.62 7.50 19.14
N ALA A 131 -11.40 7.06 20.13
CA ALA A 131 -10.90 6.18 21.19
C ALA A 131 -10.44 4.81 20.65
N PHE A 132 -11.21 4.27 19.69
CA PHE A 132 -10.81 3.06 18.97
C PHE A 132 -9.47 3.26 18.26
N HIS A 133 -9.31 4.35 17.52
CA HIS A 133 -8.06 4.60 16.78
C HIS A 133 -6.87 4.76 17.71
N ILE A 134 -7.01 5.48 18.81
CA ILE A 134 -5.96 5.67 19.82
C ILE A 134 -5.54 4.33 20.43
N ASP A 135 -6.50 3.51 20.91
CA ASP A 135 -6.22 2.20 21.49
C ASP A 135 -5.53 1.28 20.49
N ARG A 136 -6.10 1.14 19.29
CA ARG A 136 -5.59 0.19 18.30
C ARG A 136 -4.26 0.61 17.71
N PHE A 137 -4.09 1.88 17.43
CA PHE A 137 -2.81 2.40 16.97
C PHE A 137 -1.71 2.19 18.01
N GLY A 138 -2.01 2.47 19.29
CA GLY A 138 -1.07 2.26 20.38
C GLY A 138 -0.58 0.81 20.48
N ARG A 139 -1.51 -0.15 20.43
CA ARG A 139 -1.17 -1.59 20.44
C ARG A 139 -0.34 -1.99 19.21
N LEU A 140 -0.69 -1.49 18.03
CA LEU A 140 0.07 -1.76 16.81
C LEU A 140 1.46 -1.13 16.86
N ALA A 141 1.57 0.14 17.31
CA ALA A 141 2.85 0.83 17.45
C ALA A 141 3.78 0.11 18.42
N GLN A 142 3.27 -0.32 19.58
CA GLN A 142 4.00 -1.14 20.53
C GLN A 142 4.51 -2.44 19.90
N ALA A 143 3.64 -3.13 19.16
CA ALA A 143 3.97 -4.39 18.51
C ALA A 143 4.98 -4.24 17.36
N LEU A 144 5.03 -3.06 16.73
CA LEU A 144 5.92 -2.74 15.61
C LEU A 144 7.18 -1.96 16.04
N ALA A 145 7.36 -1.67 17.32
CA ALA A 145 8.56 -1.03 17.84
C ALA A 145 9.82 -1.79 17.40
N GLY A 146 10.78 -1.06 16.82
CA GLY A 146 12.02 -1.65 16.29
C GLY A 146 11.89 -2.36 14.93
N HIS A 147 10.67 -2.53 14.38
CA HIS A 147 10.43 -3.19 13.08
C HIS A 147 10.13 -2.21 11.94
N THR A 148 9.86 -0.95 12.25
CA THR A 148 9.76 0.17 11.30
C THR A 148 10.18 1.46 11.97
N GLU A 149 10.60 2.46 11.20
CA GLU A 149 10.96 3.80 11.69
C GLU A 149 9.86 4.83 11.37
N ARG A 150 8.86 4.45 10.52
CA ARG A 150 7.83 5.38 10.06
C ARG A 150 6.47 4.74 9.92
N CYS A 151 5.45 5.55 10.17
CA CYS A 151 4.05 5.23 9.90
C CYS A 151 3.44 6.31 9.02
N ILE A 152 2.75 5.93 7.96
CA ILE A 152 2.01 6.85 7.11
C ILE A 152 0.52 6.69 7.40
N VAL A 153 -0.13 7.82 7.71
CA VAL A 153 -1.58 7.89 7.94
C VAL A 153 -2.26 8.71 6.84
N SER A 154 -3.51 8.41 6.54
CA SER A 154 -4.42 9.30 5.82
C SER A 154 -5.85 9.03 6.25
N PHE A 155 -6.72 10.06 6.19
CA PHE A 155 -8.14 9.88 6.40
C PHE A 155 -8.82 9.35 5.14
N LEU A 156 -10.01 8.78 5.30
CA LEU A 156 -10.75 8.19 4.20
C LEU A 156 -11.18 9.26 3.19
N ASP A 157 -10.77 9.09 1.93
CA ASP A 157 -11.27 9.89 0.82
C ASP A 157 -12.67 9.39 0.38
N PHE A 158 -13.64 10.31 0.30
CA PHE A 158 -15.00 10.00 -0.08
C PHE A 158 -15.19 9.99 -1.61
N TYR A 159 -14.42 9.14 -2.31
CA TYR A 159 -14.69 8.88 -3.72
C TYR A 159 -16.08 8.28 -3.92
N ALA A 160 -16.69 8.50 -5.09
CA ALA A 160 -18.01 7.98 -5.42
C ALA A 160 -18.15 6.45 -5.19
N ARG A 161 -17.08 5.70 -5.40
CA ARG A 161 -17.06 4.25 -5.12
C ARG A 161 -17.03 3.96 -3.63
N THR A 162 -16.23 4.69 -2.87
CA THR A 162 -16.13 4.57 -1.42
C THR A 162 -17.49 4.84 -0.79
N VAL A 163 -18.12 5.98 -1.11
CA VAL A 163 -19.45 6.35 -0.63
C VAL A 163 -20.48 5.25 -0.93
N ARG A 164 -20.52 4.75 -2.16
CA ARG A 164 -21.46 3.68 -2.55
C ARG A 164 -21.21 2.39 -1.78
N ASN A 165 -19.95 1.98 -1.62
CA ASN A 165 -19.63 0.68 -1.02
C ASN A 165 -19.75 0.72 0.51
N THR A 166 -19.66 1.88 1.14
CA THR A 166 -19.85 2.10 2.58
C THR A 166 -21.26 2.57 2.95
N ALA A 167 -22.17 2.64 1.96
CA ALA A 167 -23.57 3.00 2.23
C ALA A 167 -24.17 2.09 3.31
N GLY A 168 -24.85 2.68 4.30
CA GLY A 168 -25.41 1.96 5.44
C GLY A 168 -24.43 1.59 6.55
N LYS A 169 -23.16 2.00 6.45
CA LYS A 169 -22.12 1.76 7.48
C LYS A 169 -21.87 2.95 8.41
N SER A 170 -22.68 3.99 8.32
CA SER A 170 -22.54 5.21 9.13
C SER A 170 -21.14 5.83 9.10
N VAL A 171 -20.44 5.68 7.95
CA VAL A 171 -19.12 6.30 7.77
C VAL A 171 -19.29 7.80 7.65
N CYS A 172 -18.55 8.56 8.44
CA CYS A 172 -18.57 10.01 8.43
C CYS A 172 -17.18 10.61 8.20
N ASP A 173 -17.17 11.86 7.77
CA ASP A 173 -15.98 12.68 7.64
C ASP A 173 -15.83 13.51 8.92
N PRO A 174 -14.82 13.26 9.78
CA PRO A 174 -14.69 13.99 11.02
C PRO A 174 -14.29 15.46 10.76
N PRO A 175 -14.73 16.39 11.65
CA PRO A 175 -14.31 17.78 11.56
C PRO A 175 -12.78 17.94 11.55
N PRO A 176 -12.24 19.03 10.98
CA PRO A 176 -10.79 19.26 10.92
C PRO A 176 -10.10 19.27 12.29
N GLU A 177 -10.78 19.80 13.33
CA GLU A 177 -10.29 19.79 14.70
C GLU A 177 -10.14 18.38 15.27
N ASP A 178 -11.09 17.49 15.02
CA ASP A 178 -11.04 16.09 15.46
C ASP A 178 -9.96 15.32 14.73
N ARG A 179 -9.79 15.57 13.41
CA ARG A 179 -8.67 14.99 12.63
C ARG A 179 -7.33 15.42 13.21
N ASN A 180 -7.17 16.71 13.53
CA ASN A 180 -5.92 17.24 14.10
C ASN A 180 -5.65 16.69 15.49
N ARG A 181 -6.68 16.59 16.35
CA ARG A 181 -6.55 16.03 17.70
C ARG A 181 -6.08 14.57 17.63
N LEU A 182 -6.75 13.74 16.80
CA LEU A 182 -6.34 12.36 16.58
C LEU A 182 -4.92 12.29 16.00
N ALA A 183 -4.60 13.07 14.98
CA ALA A 183 -3.29 13.09 14.35
C ALA A 183 -2.15 13.42 15.36
N ALA A 184 -2.38 14.41 16.22
CA ALA A 184 -1.42 14.77 17.28
C ALA A 184 -1.20 13.63 18.28
N GLU A 185 -2.28 12.93 18.65
CA GLU A 185 -2.20 11.79 19.58
C GLU A 185 -1.49 10.59 18.94
N LEU A 186 -1.79 10.26 17.68
CA LEU A 186 -1.06 9.22 16.95
C LEU A 186 0.43 9.53 16.83
N ALA A 187 0.79 10.81 16.60
CA ALA A 187 2.19 11.23 16.58
C ALA A 187 2.87 11.11 17.95
N ARG A 188 2.16 11.44 19.03
CA ARG A 188 2.66 11.27 20.39
C ARG A 188 2.96 9.79 20.67
N ILE A 189 1.99 8.91 20.38
CA ILE A 189 2.14 7.46 20.54
C ILE A 189 3.29 6.93 19.67
N GLY A 190 3.35 7.32 18.39
CA GLY A 190 4.42 6.90 17.49
C GLY A 190 5.80 7.20 18.05
N ARG A 191 6.02 8.41 18.59
CA ARG A 191 7.29 8.82 19.21
C ARG A 191 7.68 7.94 20.40
N GLU A 192 6.74 7.50 21.23
CA GLU A 192 7.01 6.60 22.35
C GLU A 192 7.64 5.27 21.92
N TYR A 193 7.30 4.81 20.70
CA TYR A 193 7.81 3.57 20.14
C TYR A 193 8.88 3.76 19.04
N GLY A 194 9.39 4.99 18.88
CA GLY A 194 10.43 5.31 17.89
C GLY A 194 9.93 5.24 16.44
N ILE A 195 8.65 5.51 16.21
CA ILE A 195 7.99 5.50 14.89
C ILE A 195 7.56 6.95 14.57
N GLU A 196 8.12 7.53 13.50
CA GLU A 196 7.69 8.83 13.00
C GLU A 196 6.35 8.69 12.26
N VAL A 197 5.35 9.51 12.64
CA VAL A 197 4.02 9.51 12.02
C VAL A 197 3.92 10.67 11.05
N GLU A 198 3.61 10.37 9.79
CA GLU A 198 3.51 11.33 8.69
C GLU A 198 2.14 11.22 8.00
N ALA A 199 1.63 12.33 7.43
CA ALA A 199 0.34 12.39 6.75
C ALA A 199 0.46 12.35 5.22
N CYS A 200 -0.24 11.41 4.57
CA CYS A 200 -0.20 11.28 3.10
C CYS A 200 -1.29 12.07 2.42
N ALA A 201 -0.90 13.12 1.70
CA ALA A 201 -1.79 13.96 0.89
C ALA A 201 -2.98 14.56 1.67
N GLU A 202 -2.73 14.91 2.91
CA GLU A 202 -3.65 15.62 3.80
C GLU A 202 -3.23 17.10 3.89
N SER A 203 -4.21 17.99 3.94
CA SER A 203 -3.97 19.41 4.19
C SER A 203 -4.42 19.77 5.59
N GLY A 204 -3.71 20.69 6.24
CA GLY A 204 -4.10 21.25 7.52
C GLY A 204 -3.92 20.31 8.73
N LEU A 205 -3.27 19.18 8.59
CA LEU A 205 -2.86 18.33 9.71
C LEU A 205 -1.55 18.81 10.33
N CYS A 206 -1.42 18.62 11.64
CA CYS A 206 -0.22 18.94 12.43
C CYS A 206 0.94 17.93 12.24
N LEU A 207 0.86 17.05 11.24
CA LEU A 207 1.86 16.02 10.92
C LEU A 207 2.77 16.45 9.77
N PRO A 208 4.02 15.94 9.72
CA PRO A 208 4.86 16.07 8.54
C PRO A 208 4.18 15.49 7.29
N ALA A 209 4.38 16.12 6.15
CA ALA A 209 3.83 15.65 4.88
C ALA A 209 4.58 14.41 4.39
N ALA A 210 3.87 13.29 4.26
CA ALA A 210 4.42 12.02 3.83
C ALA A 210 4.62 11.95 2.30
N ALA A 211 5.60 11.12 1.93
CA ALA A 211 5.69 10.55 0.59
C ALA A 211 5.80 9.02 0.69
N CYS A 212 4.78 8.30 0.22
CA CYS A 212 4.78 6.83 0.24
C CYS A 212 5.88 6.23 -0.65
N ILE A 213 6.26 6.94 -1.71
CA ILE A 213 7.47 6.73 -2.51
C ILE A 213 8.27 8.03 -2.43
N GLY A 214 8.87 8.28 -1.27
CA GLY A 214 9.68 9.49 -1.02
C GLY A 214 11.12 9.29 -1.47
N SER A 215 11.77 10.36 -1.94
CA SER A 215 13.14 10.28 -2.46
C SER A 215 14.15 9.77 -1.44
N SER A 216 14.06 10.21 -0.18
CA SER A 216 14.94 9.78 0.90
C SER A 216 14.77 8.27 1.21
N TRP A 217 13.53 7.81 1.30
CA TRP A 217 13.23 6.40 1.55
C TRP A 217 13.67 5.49 0.40
N VAL A 218 13.39 5.90 -0.85
CA VAL A 218 13.83 5.14 -2.03
C VAL A 218 15.36 5.09 -2.13
N ARG A 219 16.05 6.20 -1.84
CA ARG A 219 17.53 6.19 -1.76
C ARG A 219 18.05 5.22 -0.70
N ALA A 220 17.39 5.14 0.45
CA ALA A 220 17.76 4.17 1.48
C ALA A 220 17.52 2.71 1.04
N ILE A 221 16.55 2.45 0.15
CA ILE A 221 16.30 1.13 -0.42
C ILE A 221 17.36 0.76 -1.46
N CYS A 222 17.62 1.63 -2.44
CA CYS A 222 18.47 1.31 -3.58
C CYS A 222 19.94 1.68 -3.41
N GLY A 223 20.31 2.45 -2.37
CA GLY A 223 21.71 2.84 -2.09
C GLY A 223 22.34 3.77 -3.14
N ARG A 224 21.54 4.36 -4.04
CA ARG A 224 22.01 5.23 -5.13
C ARG A 224 21.06 6.41 -5.38
N GLY A 225 21.51 7.39 -6.16
CA GLY A 225 20.70 8.51 -6.62
C GLY A 225 19.54 8.06 -7.51
N ILE A 226 18.41 8.79 -7.44
CA ILE A 226 17.19 8.51 -8.21
C ILE A 226 16.66 9.77 -8.87
N ASP A 227 15.70 9.64 -9.80
CA ASP A 227 14.91 10.76 -10.30
C ASP A 227 13.94 11.23 -9.21
N GLU A 228 14.18 12.43 -8.65
CA GLU A 228 13.39 12.99 -7.54
C GLU A 228 12.20 13.83 -8.00
N ARG A 229 11.96 13.92 -9.30
CA ARG A 229 10.84 14.71 -9.83
C ARG A 229 9.51 14.15 -9.31
N LYS A 230 8.63 15.08 -8.88
CA LYS A 230 7.28 14.73 -8.41
C LYS A 230 6.52 13.95 -9.49
N ASP A 231 5.75 12.96 -9.06
CA ASP A 231 4.88 12.19 -9.95
C ASP A 231 3.66 13.04 -10.38
N PRO A 232 3.55 13.44 -11.66
CA PRO A 232 2.45 14.27 -12.12
C PRO A 232 1.11 13.53 -12.17
N GLY A 233 1.13 12.19 -12.10
CA GLY A 233 -0.07 11.35 -12.12
C GLY A 233 -0.71 11.15 -10.75
N GLN A 234 -0.18 11.80 -9.70
CA GLN A 234 -0.71 11.71 -8.34
C GLN A 234 -1.54 12.94 -7.96
N ARG A 235 -2.27 12.82 -6.83
CA ARG A 235 -3.04 13.94 -6.25
C ARG A 235 -2.15 15.18 -6.05
N PRO A 236 -2.70 16.41 -6.10
CA PRO A 236 -1.90 17.63 -5.95
C PRO A 236 -1.07 17.69 -4.67
N LEU A 237 -1.62 17.19 -3.55
CA LEU A 237 -0.95 17.16 -2.25
C LEU A 237 -0.01 15.96 -2.06
N CYS A 238 0.05 15.01 -3.00
CA CYS A 238 0.94 13.86 -2.92
C CYS A 238 2.39 14.26 -3.23
N ASN A 239 3.33 13.88 -2.35
CA ASN A 239 4.76 14.18 -2.49
C ASN A 239 5.58 13.00 -3.06
N CYS A 240 4.92 11.98 -3.60
CA CYS A 240 5.64 10.85 -4.21
C CYS A 240 6.44 11.28 -5.44
N VAL A 241 7.63 10.71 -5.58
CA VAL A 241 8.43 10.82 -6.80
C VAL A 241 7.88 9.92 -7.90
N ARG A 242 8.28 10.17 -9.15
CA ARG A 242 7.83 9.42 -10.34
C ARG A 242 8.04 7.93 -10.17
N SER A 243 6.99 7.16 -10.48
CA SER A 243 7.03 5.70 -10.46
C SER A 243 6.13 5.10 -11.53
N ALA A 244 6.43 3.88 -11.95
CA ALA A 244 5.59 3.11 -12.87
C ALA A 244 4.78 2.08 -12.06
N ASP A 245 3.48 2.26 -11.96
CA ASP A 245 2.61 1.28 -11.30
C ASP A 245 2.27 0.14 -12.27
N ILE A 246 2.60 -1.11 -11.88
CA ILE A 246 2.41 -2.31 -12.70
C ILE A 246 1.12 -3.08 -12.37
N GLY A 247 0.31 -2.58 -11.45
CA GLY A 247 -0.96 -3.20 -11.11
C GLY A 247 -2.11 -2.77 -12.01
N ASN A 248 -3.22 -3.46 -11.82
CA ASN A 248 -4.47 -3.17 -12.52
C ASN A 248 -5.59 -2.86 -11.52
N VAL A 249 -6.62 -2.14 -11.95
CA VAL A 249 -7.83 -1.90 -11.16
C VAL A 249 -8.76 -3.11 -11.24
N ASN A 250 -9.67 -3.21 -10.26
CA ASN A 250 -10.72 -4.22 -10.22
C ASN A 250 -10.21 -5.67 -10.26
N CYS A 251 -9.09 -5.95 -9.58
CA CYS A 251 -8.52 -7.29 -9.49
C CYS A 251 -7.99 -7.65 -8.08
N CYS A 252 -8.13 -6.80 -7.06
CA CYS A 252 -7.74 -7.13 -5.70
C CYS A 252 -8.86 -7.90 -4.97
N PRO A 253 -8.66 -9.18 -4.57
CA PRO A 253 -9.71 -10.00 -3.95
C PRO A 253 -10.00 -9.70 -2.48
N HIS A 254 -9.24 -8.84 -1.78
CA HIS A 254 -9.46 -8.55 -0.36
C HIS A 254 -10.89 -8.11 -0.02
N GLY A 255 -11.52 -7.34 -0.91
CA GLY A 255 -12.91 -6.94 -0.73
C GLY A 255 -13.13 -5.84 0.31
N CYS A 256 -12.09 -5.06 0.65
CA CYS A 256 -12.21 -3.91 1.56
C CYS A 256 -13.33 -2.96 1.09
N LEU A 257 -14.26 -2.61 1.97
CA LEU A 257 -15.43 -1.82 1.59
C LEU A 257 -15.06 -0.40 1.13
N TYR A 258 -14.06 0.20 1.73
CA TYR A 258 -13.56 1.53 1.37
C TYR A 258 -12.66 1.57 0.11
N CYS A 259 -12.53 0.45 -0.61
CA CYS A 259 -11.61 0.36 -1.75
C CYS A 259 -12.04 1.23 -2.92
N TYR A 260 -11.17 2.14 -3.34
CA TYR A 260 -11.37 2.99 -4.52
C TYR A 260 -11.02 2.28 -5.84
N ALA A 261 -10.17 1.23 -5.79
CA ALA A 261 -9.63 0.57 -6.99
C ALA A 261 -10.58 -0.48 -7.58
N ASN A 262 -11.43 -1.10 -6.76
CA ASN A 262 -12.37 -2.12 -7.21
C ASN A 262 -13.74 -1.52 -7.53
N ARG A 263 -14.39 -1.99 -8.60
CA ARG A 263 -15.78 -1.64 -8.92
C ARG A 263 -16.73 -2.28 -7.91
N THR A 264 -16.61 -3.60 -7.77
CA THR A 264 -17.31 -4.40 -6.75
C THR A 264 -16.40 -5.53 -6.29
N PRO A 265 -16.58 -6.06 -5.06
CA PRO A 265 -15.83 -7.23 -4.60
C PRO A 265 -16.03 -8.46 -5.49
N GLY A 266 -17.24 -8.65 -6.07
CA GLY A 266 -17.57 -9.74 -6.96
C GLY A 266 -16.82 -9.69 -8.28
N SER A 267 -16.78 -8.51 -8.93
CA SER A 267 -16.05 -8.33 -10.19
C SER A 267 -14.54 -8.47 -10.01
N ALA A 268 -14.00 -7.97 -8.91
CA ALA A 268 -12.58 -8.14 -8.61
C ALA A 268 -12.19 -9.61 -8.43
N ARG A 269 -13.02 -10.40 -7.75
CA ARG A 269 -12.80 -11.83 -7.59
C ARG A 269 -12.87 -12.59 -8.92
N LYS A 270 -13.86 -12.27 -9.78
CA LYS A 270 -13.98 -12.88 -11.12
C LYS A 270 -12.71 -12.63 -11.94
N ASN A 271 -12.21 -11.41 -11.95
CA ASN A 271 -10.99 -11.06 -12.66
C ASN A 271 -9.75 -11.75 -12.06
N ALA A 272 -9.68 -11.82 -10.74
CA ALA A 272 -8.59 -12.52 -10.07
C ALA A 272 -8.60 -14.04 -10.33
N ALA A 273 -9.77 -14.67 -10.43
CA ALA A 273 -9.88 -16.09 -10.76
C ALA A 273 -9.52 -16.42 -12.20
N ALA A 274 -9.61 -15.43 -13.09
CA ALA A 274 -9.31 -15.57 -14.53
C ALA A 274 -7.89 -15.10 -14.91
N TYR A 275 -7.03 -14.74 -13.92
CA TYR A 275 -5.69 -14.27 -14.26
C TYR A 275 -4.79 -15.42 -14.70
N ASP A 276 -3.90 -15.12 -15.65
CA ASP A 276 -2.86 -16.02 -16.11
C ASP A 276 -1.49 -15.53 -15.61
N PRO A 277 -0.76 -16.32 -14.80
CA PRO A 277 0.58 -15.95 -14.32
C PRO A 277 1.60 -15.72 -15.45
N ALA A 278 1.42 -16.35 -16.61
CA ALA A 278 2.30 -16.19 -17.77
C ALA A 278 2.03 -14.92 -18.57
N SER A 279 0.84 -14.34 -18.44
CA SER A 279 0.45 -13.13 -19.17
C SER A 279 1.39 -11.97 -18.87
N PRO A 280 1.79 -11.15 -19.87
CA PRO A 280 2.55 -9.92 -19.61
C PRO A 280 1.74 -8.85 -18.88
N PHE A 281 0.40 -8.98 -18.84
CA PHE A 281 -0.50 -8.06 -18.15
C PHE A 281 -1.06 -8.70 -16.88
N LEU A 282 -1.19 -7.91 -15.82
CA LEU A 282 -1.88 -8.36 -14.62
C LEU A 282 -3.40 -8.28 -14.81
N CYS A 283 -4.11 -9.41 -14.72
CA CYS A 283 -5.57 -9.49 -14.74
C CYS A 283 -6.26 -8.70 -15.86
N SER A 284 -5.63 -8.51 -17.00
CA SER A 284 -6.33 -7.97 -18.16
C SER A 284 -6.96 -9.12 -18.92
N SER A 285 -8.28 -9.05 -19.11
CA SER A 285 -8.91 -9.87 -20.17
C SER A 285 -8.19 -9.59 -21.48
N PRO A 286 -7.94 -10.60 -22.33
CA PRO A 286 -7.57 -10.34 -23.71
C PRO A 286 -8.61 -9.37 -24.29
N ALA A 287 -8.14 -8.43 -25.09
CA ALA A 287 -9.01 -7.47 -25.79
C ALA A 287 -9.97 -8.18 -26.68
#